data_36a22969cbe0a26e758cefda08bbe7c9
#
_entry.id   36a22969cbe0a26e758cefda08bbe7c9
#
_cell.length_a   1.000
_cell.length_b   1.000
_cell.length_c   1.000
_cell.angle_alpha   90.00
_cell.angle_beta   90.00
_cell.angle_gamma   90.00
#
_symmetry.space_group_name_H-M   'P 1'
#
loop_
_entity.id
_entity.type
_entity.pdbx_description
1 polymer ?
#
loop_
_entity_poly.entity_id
_entity_poly.type
_entity_poly.pdbx_seq_one_letter_code
_entity_poly.pdbx_strand_id
1 'polypeptide(L)'
;MAKNHYHSSGNSKRAAALKYGYKSGLEHTVADQIKSYEYPLNYETETLNYIVPERKAKYTPDFVFTKRDGSLMYIETKGRWTSIDRLKMKHVLASNPGIDIRMVFQAPTQKISKASKTTYEMHALKLGIKHVAKKDIPAEWFAECLKDGEEPKTIKTFFK
;
A
#
# COMPACT_ATOMS: atom_id res chain seq x y z
N MET A 1 -36.98 -31.32 -14.15
CA MET A 1 -36.11 -30.37 -13.43
C MET A 1 -34.68 -30.93 -13.42
N ALA A 2 -33.84 -30.44 -14.35
CA ALA A 2 -32.45 -30.90 -14.46
C ALA A 2 -31.57 -30.02 -13.56
N LYS A 3 -30.91 -30.63 -12.56
CA LYS A 3 -29.92 -29.98 -11.70
C LYS A 3 -28.61 -29.86 -12.47
N ASN A 4 -28.25 -28.63 -12.87
CA ASN A 4 -26.94 -28.31 -13.41
C ASN A 4 -25.88 -28.44 -12.29
N HIS A 5 -25.09 -29.49 -12.36
CA HIS A 5 -23.89 -29.65 -11.56
C HIS A 5 -22.72 -28.97 -12.28
N TYR A 6 -22.50 -27.69 -11.99
CA TYR A 6 -21.22 -27.04 -12.30
C TYR A 6 -20.18 -27.54 -11.30
N HIS A 7 -19.46 -28.60 -11.66
CA HIS A 7 -18.35 -29.09 -10.85
C HIS A 7 -17.07 -28.32 -11.19
N SER A 8 -16.45 -27.80 -10.16
CA SER A 8 -15.20 -27.06 -10.13
C SER A 8 -14.02 -27.89 -10.70
N SER A 9 -13.82 -27.86 -12.02
CA SER A 9 -12.63 -28.46 -12.64
C SER A 9 -11.33 -27.69 -12.38
N GLY A 10 -11.40 -26.49 -11.80
CA GLY A 10 -10.25 -25.62 -11.52
C GLY A 10 -9.34 -26.11 -10.38
N ASN A 11 -9.91 -26.70 -9.33
CA ASN A 11 -9.13 -27.14 -8.16
C ASN A 11 -8.31 -28.41 -8.44
N SER A 12 -8.80 -29.34 -9.28
CA SER A 12 -8.09 -30.55 -9.64
C SER A 12 -6.89 -30.27 -10.54
N LYS A 13 -7.02 -29.36 -11.51
CA LYS A 13 -5.93 -28.95 -12.41
C LYS A 13 -4.80 -28.25 -11.67
N ARG A 14 -5.12 -27.41 -10.68
CA ARG A 14 -4.12 -26.73 -9.86
C ARG A 14 -3.38 -27.70 -8.93
N ALA A 15 -4.07 -28.66 -8.35
CA ALA A 15 -3.48 -29.68 -7.50
C ALA A 15 -2.53 -30.59 -8.31
N ALA A 16 -2.93 -30.99 -9.52
CA ALA A 16 -2.06 -31.72 -10.44
C ALA A 16 -0.82 -30.94 -10.84
N ALA A 17 -0.97 -29.63 -11.18
CA ALA A 17 0.14 -28.77 -11.54
C ALA A 17 1.18 -28.67 -10.43
N LEU A 18 0.76 -28.44 -9.19
CA LEU A 18 1.65 -28.38 -8.02
C LEU A 18 2.38 -29.70 -7.76
N LYS A 19 1.71 -30.84 -7.99
CA LYS A 19 2.31 -32.18 -7.86
C LYS A 19 3.47 -32.40 -8.83
N TYR A 20 3.40 -31.81 -10.02
CA TYR A 20 4.44 -31.91 -11.05
C TYR A 20 5.40 -30.71 -11.09
N GLY A 21 5.38 -29.86 -10.07
CA GLY A 21 6.31 -28.73 -9.91
C GLY A 21 5.93 -27.45 -10.67
N TYR A 22 4.73 -27.37 -11.27
CA TYR A 22 4.23 -26.16 -11.96
C TYR A 22 3.46 -25.26 -11.00
N LYS A 23 3.50 -23.95 -11.23
CA LYS A 23 2.81 -22.93 -10.41
C LYS A 23 1.33 -22.80 -10.73
N SER A 24 0.89 -23.23 -11.92
CA SER A 24 -0.51 -23.14 -12.35
C SER A 24 -0.93 -24.33 -13.23
N GLY A 25 -2.26 -24.57 -13.31
CA GLY A 25 -2.82 -25.58 -14.18
C GLY A 25 -2.61 -25.29 -15.67
N LEU A 26 -2.48 -24.01 -16.06
CA LEU A 26 -2.15 -23.60 -17.42
C LEU A 26 -0.73 -24.03 -17.81
N GLU A 27 0.25 -23.77 -16.95
CA GLU A 27 1.64 -24.18 -17.17
C GLU A 27 1.77 -25.69 -17.35
N HIS A 28 1.07 -26.47 -16.50
CA HIS A 28 1.02 -27.93 -16.65
C HIS A 28 0.46 -28.35 -18.01
N THR A 29 -0.67 -27.74 -18.44
CA THR A 29 -1.28 -28.04 -19.75
C THR A 29 -0.33 -27.73 -20.92
N VAL A 30 0.36 -26.58 -20.84
CA VAL A 30 1.34 -26.17 -21.86
C VAL A 30 2.55 -27.11 -21.86
N ALA A 31 3.03 -27.50 -20.69
CA ALA A 31 4.13 -28.45 -20.58
C ALA A 31 3.80 -29.82 -21.20
N ASP A 32 2.58 -30.32 -20.98
CA ASP A 32 2.11 -31.58 -21.60
C ASP A 32 2.04 -31.45 -23.13
N GLN A 33 1.59 -30.32 -23.64
CA GLN A 33 1.56 -30.04 -25.07
C GLN A 33 2.97 -29.98 -25.68
N ILE A 34 3.92 -29.28 -25.01
CA ILE A 34 5.33 -29.25 -25.46
C ILE A 34 5.93 -30.66 -25.51
N LYS A 35 5.69 -31.47 -24.47
CA LYS A 35 6.14 -32.88 -24.44
C LYS A 35 5.56 -33.72 -25.57
N SER A 36 4.28 -33.45 -25.94
CA SER A 36 3.65 -34.19 -27.06
C SER A 36 4.27 -33.88 -28.42
N TYR A 37 5.01 -32.80 -28.55
CA TYR A 37 5.78 -32.46 -29.74
C TYR A 37 7.22 -32.89 -29.68
N GLU A 38 7.62 -33.66 -28.60
CA GLU A 38 8.95 -34.17 -28.39
C GLU A 38 10.07 -33.13 -28.27
N TYR A 39 9.71 -31.89 -27.88
CA TYR A 39 10.70 -30.85 -27.57
C TYR A 39 11.21 -30.97 -26.13
N PRO A 40 12.49 -30.59 -25.89
CA PRO A 40 13.03 -30.48 -24.52
C PRO A 40 12.24 -29.48 -23.70
N LEU A 41 11.84 -29.87 -22.50
CA LEU A 41 11.09 -29.01 -21.60
C LEU A 41 12.02 -28.36 -20.58
N ASN A 42 12.28 -27.08 -20.79
CA ASN A 42 13.04 -26.24 -19.86
C ASN A 42 12.04 -25.29 -19.16
N TYR A 43 11.71 -25.58 -17.90
CA TYR A 43 10.74 -24.82 -17.13
C TYR A 43 11.44 -23.94 -16.10
N GLU A 44 11.30 -22.63 -16.22
CA GLU A 44 11.89 -21.60 -15.33
C GLU A 44 13.43 -21.77 -15.14
N THR A 45 14.14 -22.21 -16.16
CA THR A 45 15.60 -22.41 -16.10
C THR A 45 16.38 -21.12 -16.31
N GLU A 46 15.75 -20.08 -16.88
CA GLU A 46 16.39 -18.83 -17.23
C GLU A 46 15.79 -17.64 -16.48
N THR A 47 16.61 -16.65 -16.16
CA THR A 47 16.19 -15.39 -15.57
C THR A 47 16.61 -14.23 -16.45
N LEU A 48 15.64 -13.41 -16.85
CA LEU A 48 15.88 -12.18 -17.61
C LEU A 48 15.87 -10.98 -16.67
N ASN A 49 16.93 -10.18 -16.68
CA ASN A 49 16.99 -8.91 -16.00
C ASN A 49 16.31 -7.82 -16.82
N TYR A 50 15.52 -6.96 -16.17
CA TYR A 50 14.92 -5.79 -16.79
C TYR A 50 15.00 -4.58 -15.85
N ILE A 51 14.98 -3.38 -16.42
CA ILE A 51 15.01 -2.12 -15.69
C ILE A 51 13.58 -1.59 -15.65
N VAL A 52 13.07 -1.31 -14.42
CA VAL A 52 11.84 -0.55 -14.25
C VAL A 52 12.20 0.93 -14.26
N PRO A 53 11.81 1.71 -15.29
CA PRO A 53 12.10 3.12 -15.34
C PRO A 53 11.54 3.86 -14.15
N GLU A 54 12.35 4.74 -13.55
CA GLU A 54 11.91 5.64 -12.50
C GLU A 54 10.87 6.61 -13.06
N ARG A 55 9.71 6.72 -12.42
CA ARG A 55 8.67 7.65 -12.82
C ARG A 55 8.37 8.65 -11.70
N LYS A 56 8.19 9.91 -12.07
CA LYS A 56 7.62 10.91 -11.17
C LYS A 56 6.14 10.56 -10.91
N ALA A 57 5.75 10.55 -9.65
CA ALA A 57 4.37 10.30 -9.23
C ALA A 57 3.88 11.44 -8.33
N LYS A 58 2.56 11.65 -8.31
CA LYS A 58 1.91 12.65 -7.46
C LYS A 58 1.18 11.95 -6.32
N TYR A 59 1.17 12.59 -5.16
CA TYR A 59 0.39 12.20 -4.00
C TYR A 59 -0.39 13.40 -3.50
N THR A 60 -1.69 13.22 -3.31
CA THR A 60 -2.59 14.26 -2.79
C THR A 60 -3.18 13.75 -1.48
N PRO A 61 -2.83 14.34 -0.33
CA PRO A 61 -3.45 14.05 0.96
C PRO A 61 -4.93 14.45 0.97
N ASP A 62 -5.74 13.81 1.84
CA ASP A 62 -7.17 14.08 1.92
C ASP A 62 -7.46 15.49 2.47
N PHE A 63 -6.69 15.96 3.48
CA PHE A 63 -6.87 17.25 4.11
C PHE A 63 -5.52 17.93 4.35
N VAL A 64 -5.54 19.28 4.26
CA VAL A 64 -4.36 20.13 4.45
C VAL A 64 -4.71 21.25 5.42
N PHE A 65 -3.85 21.49 6.40
CA PHE A 65 -4.00 22.58 7.37
C PHE A 65 -2.73 23.41 7.41
N THR A 66 -2.89 24.74 7.44
CA THR A 66 -1.77 25.66 7.63
C THR A 66 -1.54 25.88 9.11
N LYS A 67 -0.32 25.69 9.57
CA LYS A 67 0.07 25.99 10.94
C LYS A 67 0.40 27.46 11.10
N ARG A 68 0.44 27.95 12.35
CA ARG A 68 0.73 29.36 12.66
C ARG A 68 2.15 29.79 12.28
N ASP A 69 3.06 28.84 12.13
CA ASP A 69 4.43 29.06 11.64
C ASP A 69 4.53 29.05 10.10
N GLY A 70 3.40 28.88 9.39
CA GLY A 70 3.33 28.79 7.95
C GLY A 70 3.61 27.41 7.36
N SER A 71 4.04 26.44 8.17
CA SER A 71 4.21 25.05 7.71
C SER A 71 2.86 24.36 7.50
N LEU A 72 2.88 23.21 6.80
CA LEU A 72 1.67 22.46 6.50
C LEU A 72 1.59 21.17 7.32
N MET A 73 0.39 20.85 7.78
CA MET A 73 0.03 19.56 8.34
C MET A 73 -0.99 18.90 7.41
N TYR A 74 -0.78 17.63 7.14
CA TYR A 74 -1.64 16.83 6.28
C TYR A 74 -2.34 15.74 7.08
N ILE A 75 -3.60 15.48 6.77
CA ILE A 75 -4.33 14.33 7.32
C ILE A 75 -4.74 13.43 6.16
N GLU A 76 -4.43 12.17 6.31
CA GLU A 76 -4.83 11.09 5.40
C GLU A 76 -5.75 10.12 6.12
N THR A 77 -6.88 9.79 5.53
CA THR A 77 -7.82 8.82 6.08
C THR A 77 -7.68 7.47 5.39
N LYS A 78 -7.75 6.38 6.15
CA LYS A 78 -7.65 5.03 5.59
C LYS A 78 -8.66 4.07 6.23
N GLY A 79 -9.60 3.60 5.42
CA GLY A 79 -10.40 2.44 5.74
C GLY A 79 -9.58 1.16 5.58
N ARG A 80 -9.02 0.95 4.39
CA ARG A 80 -8.11 -0.15 4.07
C ARG A 80 -6.75 0.40 3.65
N TRP A 81 -5.68 -0.08 4.26
CA TRP A 81 -4.31 0.32 3.95
C TRP A 81 -3.58 -0.81 3.24
N THR A 82 -3.65 -0.83 1.91
CA THR A 82 -3.09 -1.90 1.08
C THR A 82 -1.56 -1.87 1.07
N SER A 83 -0.93 -2.93 0.56
CA SER A 83 0.53 -2.97 0.38
C SER A 83 1.02 -1.87 -0.57
N ILE A 84 0.24 -1.56 -1.61
CA ILE A 84 0.54 -0.49 -2.56
C ILE A 84 0.49 0.88 -1.86
N ASP A 85 -0.54 1.12 -1.03
CA ASP A 85 -0.65 2.38 -0.27
C ASP A 85 0.50 2.55 0.73
N ARG A 86 0.90 1.48 1.41
CA ARG A 86 2.03 1.50 2.34
C ARG A 86 3.36 1.78 1.63
N LEU A 87 3.57 1.16 0.47
CA LEU A 87 4.75 1.43 -0.36
C LEU A 87 4.75 2.88 -0.87
N LYS A 88 3.60 3.38 -1.36
CA LYS A 88 3.43 4.77 -1.76
C LYS A 88 3.77 5.72 -0.61
N MET A 89 3.23 5.49 0.59
CA MET A 89 3.51 6.33 1.75
C MET A 89 4.99 6.33 2.12
N LYS A 90 5.67 5.18 2.06
CA LYS A 90 7.11 5.10 2.26
C LYS A 90 7.88 5.99 1.27
N HIS A 91 7.50 6.00 -0.01
CA HIS A 91 8.12 6.87 -1.01
C HIS A 91 7.81 8.35 -0.78
N VAL A 92 6.57 8.68 -0.39
CA VAL A 92 6.18 10.06 -0.04
C VAL A 92 7.03 10.60 1.09
N LEU A 93 7.18 9.84 2.18
CA LEU A 93 8.02 10.24 3.32
C LEU A 93 9.50 10.37 2.96
N ALA A 94 10.02 9.44 2.16
CA ALA A 94 11.42 9.49 1.72
C ALA A 94 11.72 10.69 0.81
N SER A 95 10.75 11.08 -0.02
CA SER A 95 10.89 12.21 -0.96
C SER A 95 10.59 13.57 -0.34
N ASN A 96 9.99 13.61 0.86
CA ASN A 96 9.59 14.83 1.56
C ASN A 96 10.03 14.76 3.03
N PRO A 97 11.33 14.88 3.33
CA PRO A 97 11.83 14.84 4.70
C PRO A 97 11.17 15.92 5.56
N GLY A 98 10.74 15.56 6.77
CA GLY A 98 10.11 16.49 7.70
C GLY A 98 8.63 16.81 7.45
N ILE A 99 7.98 16.15 6.46
CA ILE A 99 6.55 16.33 6.22
C ILE A 99 5.74 15.90 7.46
N ASP A 100 4.80 16.76 7.90
CA ASP A 100 3.86 16.41 8.98
C ASP A 100 2.60 15.81 8.36
N ILE A 101 2.64 14.50 8.15
CA ILE A 101 1.48 13.73 7.70
C ILE A 101 0.98 12.85 8.85
N ARG A 102 -0.32 12.89 9.11
CA ARG A 102 -1.00 12.16 10.19
C ARG A 102 -2.10 11.29 9.61
N MET A 103 -2.27 10.08 10.13
CA MET A 103 -3.24 9.13 9.60
C MET A 103 -4.41 8.90 10.55
N VAL A 104 -5.61 8.88 9.99
CA VAL A 104 -6.83 8.50 10.67
C VAL A 104 -7.31 7.15 10.12
N PHE A 105 -7.18 6.10 10.90
CA PHE A 105 -7.60 4.76 10.49
C PHE A 105 -9.03 4.45 10.93
N GLN A 106 -9.79 3.81 10.07
CA GLN A 106 -11.07 3.24 10.47
C GLN A 106 -10.90 2.13 11.51
N ALA A 107 -9.87 1.29 11.35
CA ALA A 107 -9.56 0.17 12.22
C ALA A 107 -8.02 0.02 12.37
N PRO A 108 -7.37 0.78 13.28
CA PRO A 108 -5.91 0.79 13.44
C PRO A 108 -5.33 -0.58 13.82
N THR A 109 -6.06 -1.39 14.57
CA THR A 109 -5.67 -2.74 14.98
C THR A 109 -5.79 -3.79 13.87
N GLN A 110 -6.31 -3.42 12.69
CA GLN A 110 -6.39 -4.32 11.55
C GLN A 110 -4.98 -4.73 11.10
N LYS A 111 -4.78 -6.04 10.86
CA LYS A 111 -3.52 -6.59 10.37
C LYS A 111 -3.25 -6.17 8.93
N ILE A 112 -1.98 -5.91 8.60
CA ILE A 112 -1.56 -5.54 7.23
C ILE A 112 -1.76 -6.66 6.21
N SER A 113 -1.84 -7.93 6.66
CA SER A 113 -2.23 -9.11 5.88
C SER A 113 -2.72 -10.21 6.81
N LYS A 114 -3.39 -11.23 6.28
CA LYS A 114 -3.90 -12.37 7.06
C LYS A 114 -2.80 -13.11 7.84
N ALA A 115 -1.62 -13.23 7.24
CA ALA A 115 -0.49 -13.96 7.84
C ALA A 115 0.38 -13.08 8.75
N SER A 116 0.18 -11.76 8.76
CA SER A 116 1.02 -10.83 9.53
C SER A 116 0.52 -10.67 10.97
N LYS A 117 1.45 -10.51 11.89
CA LYS A 117 1.18 -10.03 13.25
C LYS A 117 1.15 -8.49 13.34
N THR A 118 1.71 -7.80 12.33
CA THR A 118 1.77 -6.34 12.29
C THR A 118 0.41 -5.74 11.96
N THR A 119 -0.03 -4.77 12.74
CA THR A 119 -1.25 -3.99 12.52
C THR A 119 -0.95 -2.70 11.74
N TYR A 120 -1.99 -1.97 11.33
CA TYR A 120 -1.85 -0.66 10.67
C TYR A 120 -1.15 0.34 11.59
N GLU A 121 -1.56 0.42 12.86
CA GLU A 121 -0.92 1.30 13.87
C GLU A 121 0.56 0.97 14.06
N MET A 122 0.91 -0.32 14.22
CA MET A 122 2.30 -0.74 14.35
C MET A 122 3.12 -0.35 13.11
N HIS A 123 2.53 -0.47 11.91
CA HIS A 123 3.20 -0.08 10.68
C HIS A 123 3.36 1.44 10.55
N ALA A 124 2.34 2.22 10.94
CA ALA A 124 2.41 3.68 10.97
C ALA A 124 3.48 4.16 11.95
N LEU A 125 3.52 3.60 13.17
CA LEU A 125 4.58 3.88 14.15
C LEU A 125 5.97 3.60 13.60
N LYS A 126 6.16 2.48 12.91
CA LYS A 126 7.44 2.13 12.26
C LYS A 126 7.86 3.15 11.21
N LEU A 127 6.92 3.82 10.56
CA LEU A 127 7.17 4.88 9.59
C LEU A 127 7.29 6.28 10.23
N GLY A 128 7.17 6.40 11.55
CA GLY A 128 7.18 7.67 12.27
C GLY A 128 5.91 8.51 12.08
N ILE A 129 4.80 7.89 11.63
CA ILE A 129 3.54 8.58 11.33
C ILE A 129 2.67 8.62 12.58
N LYS A 130 2.26 9.82 13.00
CA LYS A 130 1.21 10.00 14.01
C LYS A 130 -0.12 9.47 13.48
N HIS A 131 -0.86 8.73 14.30
CA HIS A 131 -2.12 8.14 13.85
C HIS A 131 -3.12 8.00 15.00
N VAL A 132 -4.40 7.92 14.62
CA VAL A 132 -5.53 7.71 15.54
C VAL A 132 -6.63 6.89 14.87
N ALA A 133 -7.59 6.40 15.67
CA ALA A 133 -8.84 5.86 15.17
C ALA A 133 -9.79 6.99 14.74
N LYS A 134 -10.74 6.70 13.83
CA LYS A 134 -11.63 7.70 13.21
C LYS A 134 -12.47 8.55 14.18
N LYS A 135 -12.72 8.07 15.41
CA LYS A 135 -13.53 8.78 16.42
C LYS A 135 -12.68 9.53 17.45
N ASP A 136 -11.35 9.38 17.37
CA ASP A 136 -10.44 9.82 18.43
C ASP A 136 -9.42 10.85 17.90
N ILE A 137 -9.84 11.71 16.94
CA ILE A 137 -8.97 12.77 16.43
C ILE A 137 -8.76 13.79 17.54
N PRO A 138 -7.55 13.95 18.07
CA PRO A 138 -7.31 14.83 19.22
C PRO A 138 -7.37 16.29 18.78
N ALA A 139 -8.01 17.15 19.61
CA ALA A 139 -8.04 18.58 19.37
C ALA A 139 -6.63 19.18 19.32
N GLU A 140 -5.69 18.60 20.02
CA GLU A 140 -4.28 19.00 20.04
C GLU A 140 -3.62 18.93 18.66
N TRP A 141 -4.12 18.11 17.75
CA TRP A 141 -3.62 18.08 16.37
C TRP A 141 -3.85 19.40 15.65
N PHE A 142 -4.88 20.14 16.04
CA PHE A 142 -5.24 21.42 15.44
C PHE A 142 -4.81 22.64 16.27
N ALA A 143 -4.28 22.42 17.47
CA ALA A 143 -3.91 23.51 18.38
C ALA A 143 -2.84 24.47 17.78
N GLU A 144 -1.99 23.95 16.90
CA GLU A 144 -0.95 24.70 16.20
C GLU A 144 -1.42 25.26 14.83
N CYS A 145 -2.61 24.87 14.37
CA CYS A 145 -3.14 25.28 13.07
C CYS A 145 -3.88 26.63 13.16
N LEU A 146 -3.96 27.31 12.02
CA LEU A 146 -4.78 28.52 11.87
C LEU A 146 -6.26 28.14 11.82
N LYS A 147 -7.12 28.94 12.45
CA LYS A 147 -8.56 28.90 12.26
C LYS A 147 -8.96 29.73 11.05
N ASP A 148 -10.21 29.57 10.59
CA ASP A 148 -10.75 30.38 9.51
C ASP A 148 -10.61 31.87 9.83
N GLY A 149 -10.03 32.64 8.90
CA GLY A 149 -9.80 34.06 9.05
C GLY A 149 -8.55 34.46 9.83
N GLU A 150 -7.76 33.48 10.32
CA GLU A 150 -6.45 33.77 10.91
C GLU A 150 -5.36 33.74 9.83
N GLU A 151 -4.38 34.65 9.94
CA GLU A 151 -3.22 34.71 9.06
C GLU A 151 -1.98 34.10 9.72
N PRO A 152 -1.07 33.48 8.95
CA PRO A 152 0.20 32.99 9.46
C PRO A 152 1.00 34.10 10.12
N LYS A 153 1.64 33.82 11.26
CA LYS A 153 2.58 34.75 11.85
C LYS A 153 3.75 34.91 10.89
N THR A 154 3.81 36.04 10.19
CA THR A 154 4.93 36.38 9.33
C THR A 154 6.18 36.45 10.21
N ILE A 155 7.14 35.55 10.01
CA ILE A 155 8.47 35.71 10.57
C ILE A 155 9.04 36.94 9.88
N LYS A 156 8.96 38.10 10.54
CA LYS A 156 9.75 39.27 10.14
C LYS A 156 11.20 38.86 10.30
N THR A 157 11.83 38.44 9.22
CA THR A 157 13.28 38.28 9.15
C THR A 157 13.89 39.64 9.38
N PHE A 158 14.32 39.89 10.60
CA PHE A 158 15.16 41.05 10.92
C PHE A 158 16.54 40.78 10.31
N PHE A 159 16.68 41.10 9.03
CA PHE A 159 18.00 41.40 8.49
C PHE A 159 18.34 42.83 8.95
N LYS A 160 19.22 42.92 9.93
CA LYS A 160 20.04 44.10 10.17
C LYS A 160 21.37 43.92 9.48
#